data_248269fee447843868a9be1147b9ea3f
#
_entry.id   248269fee447843868a9be1147b9ea3f
#
_cell.length_a   1.000
_cell.length_b   1.000
_cell.length_c   1.000
_cell.angle_alpha   90.00
_cell.angle_beta   90.00
_cell.angle_gamma   90.00
#
_symmetry.space_group_name_H-M   'P 1'
#
loop_
_entity.id
_entity.type
_entity.pdbx_description
1 polymer ?
#
loop_
_entity_poly.entity_id
_entity_poly.type
_entity_poly.pdbx_seq_one_letter_code
_entity_poly.pdbx_strand_id
1 'polypeptide(L)'
;MDNIRESAVAGAAVMHQAETEAAVAAEAPLFSFQVITDTHVTEDAGHTHNGNFDGALQQIKELAPHSKGIMHVGDVTDHGFPGEYAEFQRIWNKHRSELPEMIMTMGNHDVGLGVWEDRIGRFLSNTDTAAPYHAHWIEGHLFIFLGTERNLKIYCSLSEEQLNWLKSRLEEEAASGRPIFIFLHQPLKNTVAGSYEEQQWHGVEEDDELRAVLEGYLQAILFTGHTHWELEAGHTFFDGGGKLPAMVNAVSTAYLWTDEDQHKDGSQGLFVDVYQDRVVVRGRDFDQAVWVESAHYEIPYPGR
;
A
#
# COMPACT_ATOMS: atom_id res chain seq x y z
N MET A 1 45.71 -30.41 37.37
CA MET A 1 44.35 -30.80 36.95
C MET A 1 43.44 -29.59 36.58
N ASP A 2 43.91 -28.36 36.77
CA ASP A 2 43.09 -27.15 36.56
C ASP A 2 43.07 -26.65 35.11
N ASN A 3 44.06 -26.93 34.28
CA ASN A 3 44.13 -26.47 32.88
C ASN A 3 43.14 -27.16 31.92
N ILE A 4 42.57 -28.30 32.28
CA ILE A 4 41.65 -29.04 31.41
C ILE A 4 40.18 -28.51 31.58
N ARG A 5 39.85 -27.95 32.75
CA ARG A 5 38.52 -27.39 33.00
C ARG A 5 38.30 -26.03 32.37
N GLU A 6 39.31 -25.16 32.33
CA GLU A 6 39.21 -23.85 31.67
C GLU A 6 39.06 -23.94 30.15
N SER A 7 39.74 -24.91 29.50
CA SER A 7 39.61 -25.11 28.04
C SER A 7 38.24 -25.64 27.62
N ALA A 8 37.56 -26.45 28.45
CA ALA A 8 36.25 -26.98 28.15
C ALA A 8 35.12 -25.90 28.32
N VAL A 9 35.29 -24.99 29.29
CA VAL A 9 34.33 -23.90 29.50
C VAL A 9 34.44 -22.84 28.39
N ALA A 10 35.66 -22.53 27.94
CA ALA A 10 35.86 -21.58 26.81
C ALA A 10 35.31 -22.14 25.49
N GLY A 11 35.51 -23.46 25.26
CA GLY A 11 34.94 -24.10 24.05
C GLY A 11 33.42 -24.14 24.03
N ALA A 12 32.78 -24.38 25.17
CA ALA A 12 31.29 -24.36 25.27
C ALA A 12 30.72 -22.96 25.11
N ALA A 13 31.37 -21.91 25.62
CA ALA A 13 30.93 -20.52 25.47
C ALA A 13 31.05 -20.05 24.00
N VAL A 14 32.12 -20.43 23.28
CA VAL A 14 32.33 -20.10 21.87
C VAL A 14 31.31 -20.83 20.99
N MET A 15 31.01 -22.09 21.29
CA MET A 15 29.98 -22.85 20.56
C MET A 15 28.55 -22.28 20.81
N HIS A 16 28.26 -21.88 22.04
CA HIS A 16 26.98 -21.29 22.37
C HIS A 16 26.78 -19.88 21.74
N GLN A 17 27.87 -19.10 21.60
CA GLN A 17 27.87 -17.82 20.90
C GLN A 17 27.74 -18.02 19.39
N ALA A 18 28.40 -19.00 18.80
CA ALA A 18 28.27 -19.34 17.37
C ALA A 18 26.87 -19.91 17.02
N GLU A 19 26.27 -20.69 17.93
CA GLU A 19 24.88 -21.16 17.76
C GLU A 19 23.88 -20.04 17.94
N THR A 20 24.15 -19.04 18.81
CA THR A 20 23.27 -17.86 18.97
C THR A 20 23.43 -16.88 17.79
N GLU A 21 24.61 -16.73 17.23
CA GLU A 21 24.83 -15.93 16.01
C GLU A 21 24.32 -16.63 14.74
N ALA A 22 24.31 -17.95 14.67
CA ALA A 22 23.70 -18.71 13.58
C ALA A 22 22.17 -18.74 13.64
N ALA A 23 21.55 -18.47 14.80
CA ALA A 23 20.10 -18.46 15.00
C ALA A 23 19.45 -17.12 14.63
N VAL A 24 20.21 -16.12 14.20
CA VAL A 24 19.71 -14.83 13.70
C VAL A 24 20.23 -14.56 12.29
N ALA A 25 20.20 -15.54 11.43
CA ALA A 25 20.04 -15.24 10.01
C ALA A 25 18.61 -14.73 9.87
N ALA A 26 18.43 -13.41 9.74
CA ALA A 26 17.12 -12.82 9.52
C ALA A 26 16.47 -13.56 8.36
N GLU A 27 15.30 -14.15 8.61
CA GLU A 27 14.54 -14.87 7.59
C GLU A 27 14.31 -13.92 6.41
N ALA A 28 14.72 -14.30 5.22
CA ALA A 28 14.50 -13.49 4.04
C ALA A 28 13.01 -13.57 3.64
N PRO A 29 12.38 -12.45 3.24
CA PRO A 29 11.02 -12.49 2.74
C PRO A 29 10.95 -13.35 1.46
N LEU A 30 9.80 -13.97 1.23
CA LEU A 30 9.50 -14.68 -0.02
C LEU A 30 9.58 -13.70 -1.20
N PHE A 31 9.03 -12.51 -1.02
CA PHE A 31 9.13 -11.37 -1.92
C PHE A 31 8.74 -10.10 -1.20
N SER A 32 8.97 -8.94 -1.84
CA SER A 32 8.55 -7.63 -1.37
C SER A 32 7.93 -6.79 -2.48
N PHE A 33 7.11 -5.82 -2.09
CA PHE A 33 6.53 -4.80 -2.96
C PHE A 33 6.38 -3.48 -2.18
N GLN A 34 6.13 -2.39 -2.87
CA GLN A 34 5.89 -1.09 -2.26
C GLN A 34 4.47 -0.64 -2.52
N VAL A 35 3.94 0.19 -1.61
CA VAL A 35 2.64 0.84 -1.76
C VAL A 35 2.85 2.34 -1.64
N ILE A 36 2.47 3.06 -2.68
CA ILE A 36 2.41 4.51 -2.73
C ILE A 36 1.01 4.94 -3.15
N THR A 37 0.64 6.16 -2.86
CA THR A 37 -0.67 6.71 -3.17
C THR A 37 -0.62 8.23 -3.18
N ASP A 38 -1.67 8.87 -3.69
CA ASP A 38 -1.86 10.31 -3.55
C ASP A 38 -0.61 11.08 -3.99
N THR A 39 -0.13 10.80 -5.20
CA THR A 39 1.02 11.51 -5.79
C THR A 39 0.64 12.90 -6.29
N HIS A 40 -0.63 13.15 -6.57
CA HIS A 40 -1.18 14.43 -6.99
C HIS A 40 -0.27 15.17 -7.97
N VAL A 41 0.20 14.43 -8.99
CA VAL A 41 1.09 15.01 -9.99
C VAL A 41 0.39 16.17 -10.71
N THR A 42 1.06 17.30 -10.77
CA THR A 42 0.58 18.52 -11.45
C THR A 42 1.27 18.71 -12.80
N GLU A 43 0.74 19.57 -13.65
CA GLU A 43 1.37 19.92 -14.94
C GLU A 43 2.59 20.83 -14.80
N ASP A 44 2.80 21.46 -13.63
CA ASP A 44 3.99 22.25 -13.33
C ASP A 44 5.16 21.33 -12.93
N ALA A 45 6.11 21.14 -13.83
CA ALA A 45 7.29 20.29 -13.61
C ALA A 45 8.13 20.69 -12.37
N GLY A 46 7.99 21.92 -11.87
CA GLY A 46 8.68 22.43 -10.68
C GLY A 46 7.88 22.25 -9.38
N HIS A 47 6.66 21.68 -9.44
CA HIS A 47 5.81 21.53 -8.26
C HIS A 47 6.40 20.53 -7.26
N THR A 48 6.21 20.81 -5.95
CA THR A 48 6.72 19.97 -4.87
C THR A 48 6.21 18.53 -4.96
N HIS A 49 4.93 18.32 -5.28
CA HIS A 49 4.34 16.98 -5.44
C HIS A 49 5.09 16.13 -6.48
N ASN A 50 5.46 16.74 -7.61
CA ASN A 50 6.22 16.08 -8.68
C ASN A 50 7.63 15.70 -8.21
N GLY A 51 8.25 16.59 -7.43
CA GLY A 51 9.55 16.33 -6.78
C GLY A 51 9.48 15.21 -5.76
N ASN A 52 8.41 15.17 -4.95
CA ASN A 52 8.17 14.13 -3.96
C ASN A 52 7.98 12.75 -4.63
N PHE A 53 7.20 12.68 -5.71
CA PHE A 53 7.04 11.45 -6.48
C PHE A 53 8.37 10.97 -7.10
N ASP A 54 9.14 11.86 -7.72
CA ASP A 54 10.48 11.55 -8.26
C ASP A 54 11.42 11.01 -7.17
N GLY A 55 11.44 11.66 -6.00
CA GLY A 55 12.22 11.25 -4.83
C GLY A 55 11.80 9.91 -4.23
N ALA A 56 10.51 9.64 -4.15
CA ALA A 56 9.97 8.36 -3.69
C ALA A 56 10.43 7.21 -4.60
N LEU A 57 10.32 7.38 -5.93
CA LEU A 57 10.77 6.38 -6.92
C LEU A 57 12.28 6.13 -6.81
N GLN A 58 13.08 7.18 -6.60
CA GLN A 58 14.52 7.04 -6.39
C GLN A 58 14.84 6.21 -5.14
N GLN A 59 14.16 6.46 -4.01
CA GLN A 59 14.38 5.70 -2.79
C GLN A 59 13.87 4.25 -2.89
N ILE A 60 12.75 4.01 -3.56
CA ILE A 60 12.27 2.65 -3.83
C ILE A 60 13.33 1.85 -4.60
N LYS A 61 13.91 2.43 -5.65
CA LYS A 61 14.99 1.84 -6.43
C LYS A 61 16.20 1.47 -5.56
N GLU A 62 16.60 2.37 -4.66
CA GLU A 62 17.77 2.17 -3.80
C GLU A 62 17.52 1.14 -2.70
N LEU A 63 16.33 1.16 -2.06
CA LEU A 63 16.02 0.36 -0.89
C LEU A 63 15.44 -1.01 -1.22
N ALA A 64 14.78 -1.14 -2.39
CA ALA A 64 14.09 -2.37 -2.79
C ALA A 64 14.41 -2.78 -4.25
N PRO A 65 15.70 -2.98 -4.61
CA PRO A 65 16.11 -3.28 -6.00
C PRO A 65 15.57 -4.62 -6.51
N HIS A 66 15.04 -5.47 -5.64
CA HIS A 66 14.47 -6.79 -5.97
C HIS A 66 12.97 -6.86 -5.75
N SER A 67 12.32 -5.71 -5.59
CA SER A 67 10.88 -5.60 -5.46
C SER A 67 10.15 -6.22 -6.65
N LYS A 68 8.96 -6.77 -6.39
CA LYS A 68 8.12 -7.43 -7.40
C LYS A 68 7.02 -6.53 -7.96
N GLY A 69 6.84 -5.34 -7.42
CA GLY A 69 5.89 -4.36 -7.90
C GLY A 69 5.82 -3.11 -7.04
N ILE A 70 5.32 -2.04 -7.64
CA ILE A 70 4.88 -0.83 -6.95
C ILE A 70 3.38 -0.74 -7.13
N MET A 71 2.63 -0.73 -6.01
CA MET A 71 1.17 -0.62 -6.01
C MET A 71 0.79 0.82 -5.74
N HIS A 72 0.16 1.48 -6.71
CA HIS A 72 -0.30 2.85 -6.56
C HIS A 72 -1.81 2.88 -6.28
N VAL A 73 -2.19 3.43 -5.13
CA VAL A 73 -3.56 3.30 -4.61
C VAL A 73 -4.44 4.51 -4.94
N GLY A 74 -4.21 5.16 -6.07
CA GLY A 74 -5.07 6.24 -6.58
C GLY A 74 -4.57 7.65 -6.31
N ASP A 75 -5.31 8.63 -6.81
CA ASP A 75 -4.93 10.04 -6.87
C ASP A 75 -3.51 10.23 -7.45
N VAL A 76 -3.35 9.62 -8.64
CA VAL A 76 -2.12 9.71 -9.45
C VAL A 76 -1.86 11.15 -9.86
N THR A 77 -2.92 11.86 -10.24
CA THR A 77 -2.90 13.24 -10.71
C THR A 77 -3.73 14.14 -9.80
N ASP A 78 -3.45 15.44 -9.82
CA ASP A 78 -4.14 16.41 -8.95
C ASP A 78 -5.58 16.72 -9.42
N HIS A 79 -5.86 16.63 -10.73
CA HIS A 79 -7.19 16.93 -11.29
C HIS A 79 -7.57 16.02 -12.47
N GLY A 80 -6.79 15.02 -12.83
CA GLY A 80 -7.01 14.14 -13.97
C GLY A 80 -6.89 14.86 -15.34
N PHE A 81 -6.05 15.89 -15.45
CA PHE A 81 -5.84 16.63 -16.70
C PHE A 81 -4.76 15.97 -17.59
N PRO A 82 -4.84 16.16 -18.93
CA PRO A 82 -3.84 15.57 -19.83
C PRO A 82 -2.39 15.99 -19.53
N GLY A 83 -2.17 17.24 -19.12
CA GLY A 83 -0.84 17.76 -18.78
C GLY A 83 -0.25 17.06 -17.55
N GLU A 84 -1.09 16.76 -16.56
CA GLU A 84 -0.69 16.04 -15.34
C GLU A 84 -0.28 14.60 -15.64
N TYR A 85 -1.06 13.88 -16.48
CA TYR A 85 -0.65 12.54 -16.93
C TYR A 85 0.63 12.57 -17.78
N ALA A 86 0.81 13.58 -18.61
CA ALA A 86 2.07 13.73 -19.37
C ALA A 86 3.27 13.92 -18.44
N GLU A 87 3.10 14.69 -17.38
CA GLU A 87 4.15 14.91 -16.37
C GLU A 87 4.38 13.64 -15.52
N PHE A 88 3.32 12.93 -15.10
CA PHE A 88 3.43 11.63 -14.46
C PHE A 88 4.24 10.65 -15.32
N GLN A 89 3.92 10.53 -16.60
CA GLN A 89 4.65 9.67 -17.52
C GLN A 89 6.11 10.12 -17.71
N ARG A 90 6.38 11.41 -17.70
CA ARG A 90 7.76 11.95 -17.78
C ARG A 90 8.58 11.50 -16.56
N ILE A 91 8.02 11.63 -15.36
CA ILE A 91 8.69 11.23 -14.11
C ILE A 91 8.85 9.70 -14.09
N TRP A 92 7.78 8.94 -14.35
CA TRP A 92 7.83 7.49 -14.37
C TRP A 92 8.85 6.94 -15.36
N ASN A 93 8.88 7.46 -16.59
CA ASN A 93 9.80 7.02 -17.65
C ASN A 93 11.28 7.26 -17.30
N LYS A 94 11.60 8.19 -16.41
CA LYS A 94 12.96 8.42 -15.92
C LYS A 94 13.46 7.22 -15.07
N HIS A 95 12.56 6.51 -14.39
CA HIS A 95 12.91 5.47 -13.43
C HIS A 95 12.52 4.04 -13.86
N ARG A 96 11.48 3.90 -14.72
CA ARG A 96 10.83 2.61 -15.02
C ARG A 96 11.76 1.49 -15.51
N SER A 97 12.89 1.82 -16.11
CA SER A 97 13.84 0.79 -16.59
C SER A 97 14.60 0.10 -15.47
N GLU A 98 14.56 0.66 -14.25
CA GLU A 98 15.30 0.19 -13.08
C GLU A 98 14.37 -0.17 -11.91
N LEU A 99 13.06 -0.02 -12.11
CA LEU A 99 12.01 -0.34 -11.15
C LEU A 99 11.14 -1.50 -11.65
N PRO A 100 10.45 -2.22 -10.75
CA PRO A 100 9.43 -3.18 -11.15
C PRO A 100 8.22 -2.45 -11.76
N GLU A 101 7.28 -3.23 -12.31
CA GLU A 101 6.02 -2.71 -12.82
C GLU A 101 5.26 -1.93 -11.74
N MET A 102 4.62 -0.82 -12.14
CA MET A 102 3.69 -0.08 -11.30
C MET A 102 2.27 -0.45 -11.71
N ILE A 103 1.50 -0.98 -10.77
CA ILE A 103 0.10 -1.37 -10.96
C ILE A 103 -0.77 -0.42 -10.14
N MET A 104 -1.84 0.11 -10.75
CA MET A 104 -2.56 1.24 -10.17
C MET A 104 -4.06 0.98 -10.06
N THR A 105 -4.70 1.58 -9.07
CA THR A 105 -6.11 1.92 -9.11
C THR A 105 -6.28 3.43 -9.18
N MET A 106 -7.49 3.89 -9.45
CA MET A 106 -7.83 5.31 -9.52
C MET A 106 -8.26 5.86 -8.17
N GLY A 107 -8.01 7.15 -7.96
CA GLY A 107 -8.62 7.91 -6.88
C GLY A 107 -9.66 8.90 -7.41
N ASN A 108 -10.26 9.67 -6.50
CA ASN A 108 -11.28 10.65 -6.86
C ASN A 108 -10.71 11.85 -7.66
N HIS A 109 -9.47 12.24 -7.46
CA HIS A 109 -8.82 13.31 -8.22
C HIS A 109 -8.62 12.91 -9.69
N ASP A 110 -8.36 11.65 -9.96
CA ASP A 110 -8.19 11.15 -11.33
C ASP A 110 -9.48 11.19 -12.14
N VAL A 111 -10.62 10.84 -11.53
CA VAL A 111 -11.89 10.62 -12.25
C VAL A 111 -13.08 11.39 -11.72
N GLY A 112 -13.02 11.97 -10.53
CA GLY A 112 -14.18 12.60 -9.85
C GLY A 112 -14.60 13.95 -10.41
N LEU A 113 -13.82 14.60 -11.27
CA LEU A 113 -14.09 15.94 -11.79
C LEU A 113 -14.30 15.92 -13.29
N GLY A 114 -15.53 16.14 -13.77
CA GLY A 114 -15.85 16.23 -15.19
C GLY A 114 -16.74 15.11 -15.71
N VAL A 115 -16.68 14.83 -17.01
CA VAL A 115 -17.47 13.76 -17.64
C VAL A 115 -16.82 12.41 -17.39
N TRP A 116 -17.57 11.48 -16.85
CA TRP A 116 -17.06 10.15 -16.43
C TRP A 116 -16.33 9.42 -17.55
N GLU A 117 -16.93 9.31 -18.72
CA GLU A 117 -16.37 8.56 -19.87
C GLU A 117 -15.01 9.11 -20.31
N ASP A 118 -14.85 10.45 -20.28
CA ASP A 118 -13.62 11.12 -20.64
C ASP A 118 -12.53 10.88 -19.57
N ARG A 119 -12.92 10.93 -18.30
CA ARG A 119 -11.99 10.78 -17.16
C ARG A 119 -11.50 9.36 -17.03
N ILE A 120 -12.41 8.39 -17.00
CA ILE A 120 -12.04 6.98 -16.91
C ILE A 120 -11.21 6.53 -18.12
N GLY A 121 -11.60 6.92 -19.33
CA GLY A 121 -10.84 6.60 -20.55
C GLY A 121 -9.42 7.17 -20.52
N ARG A 122 -9.25 8.37 -19.98
CA ARG A 122 -7.94 9.01 -19.82
C ARG A 122 -7.10 8.30 -18.77
N PHE A 123 -7.66 8.00 -17.59
CA PHE A 123 -6.97 7.23 -16.56
C PHE A 123 -6.46 5.90 -17.13
N LEU A 124 -7.36 5.07 -17.65
CA LEU A 124 -7.02 3.75 -18.18
C LEU A 124 -5.93 3.80 -19.25
N SER A 125 -6.01 4.78 -20.17
CA SER A 125 -5.04 4.88 -21.28
C SER A 125 -3.66 5.41 -20.84
N ASN A 126 -3.57 6.19 -19.77
CA ASN A 126 -2.29 6.75 -19.30
C ASN A 126 -1.62 5.92 -18.21
N THR A 127 -2.33 4.98 -17.60
CA THR A 127 -1.82 4.11 -16.54
C THR A 127 -1.64 2.66 -16.98
N ASP A 128 -1.90 2.34 -18.25
CA ASP A 128 -1.91 0.98 -18.81
C ASP A 128 -2.87 0.03 -18.04
N THR A 129 -3.88 0.61 -17.37
CA THR A 129 -4.87 -0.14 -16.60
C THR A 129 -5.99 -0.63 -17.51
N ALA A 130 -6.30 -1.93 -17.46
CA ALA A 130 -7.21 -2.55 -18.43
C ALA A 130 -8.70 -2.27 -18.15
N ALA A 131 -9.07 -2.07 -16.88
CA ALA A 131 -10.45 -1.89 -16.44
C ALA A 131 -10.49 -1.13 -15.10
N PRO A 132 -11.65 -0.58 -14.70
CA PRO A 132 -11.81 0.10 -13.41
C PRO A 132 -11.45 -0.76 -12.19
N TYR A 133 -11.65 -2.06 -12.30
CA TYR A 133 -11.21 -3.05 -11.31
C TYR A 133 -10.56 -4.25 -12.01
N HIS A 134 -9.50 -4.78 -11.43
CA HIS A 134 -8.70 -5.84 -12.03
C HIS A 134 -7.92 -6.62 -10.97
N ALA A 135 -7.31 -7.74 -11.36
CA ALA A 135 -6.49 -8.56 -10.48
C ALA A 135 -5.25 -9.08 -11.18
N HIS A 136 -4.18 -9.25 -10.42
CA HIS A 136 -2.90 -9.76 -10.87
C HIS A 136 -2.40 -10.88 -9.95
N TRP A 137 -1.59 -11.77 -10.51
CA TRP A 137 -0.87 -12.79 -9.75
C TRP A 137 0.62 -12.46 -9.75
N ILE A 138 1.15 -12.18 -8.54
CA ILE A 138 2.57 -11.85 -8.36
C ILE A 138 3.15 -12.85 -7.36
N GLU A 139 4.20 -13.57 -7.75
CA GLU A 139 4.82 -14.62 -6.94
C GLU A 139 3.81 -15.66 -6.38
N GLY A 140 2.75 -15.92 -7.13
CA GLY A 140 1.68 -16.85 -6.73
C GLY A 140 0.69 -16.31 -5.69
N HIS A 141 0.67 -15.01 -5.44
CA HIS A 141 -0.27 -14.31 -4.55
C HIS A 141 -1.22 -13.44 -5.35
N LEU A 142 -2.45 -13.30 -4.86
CA LEU A 142 -3.50 -12.54 -5.51
C LEU A 142 -3.47 -11.07 -5.08
N PHE A 143 -3.39 -10.17 -6.04
CA PHE A 143 -3.44 -8.71 -5.91
C PHE A 143 -4.69 -8.21 -6.60
N ILE A 144 -5.61 -7.61 -5.86
CA ILE A 144 -6.92 -7.12 -6.33
C ILE A 144 -6.95 -5.60 -6.24
N PHE A 145 -7.29 -4.94 -7.34
CA PHE A 145 -7.43 -3.50 -7.43
C PHE A 145 -8.91 -3.18 -7.66
N LEU A 146 -9.50 -2.43 -6.74
CA LEU A 146 -10.88 -1.94 -6.82
C LEU A 146 -10.86 -0.47 -7.21
N GLY A 147 -11.83 -0.01 -7.96
CA GLY A 147 -11.93 1.38 -8.37
C GLY A 147 -13.37 1.86 -8.44
N THR A 148 -13.57 3.16 -8.27
CA THR A 148 -14.90 3.76 -8.39
C THR A 148 -15.45 3.57 -9.81
N GLU A 149 -16.77 3.43 -9.93
CA GLU A 149 -17.46 3.29 -11.22
C GLU A 149 -18.33 4.52 -11.52
N ARG A 150 -18.19 5.58 -10.74
CA ARG A 150 -18.83 6.87 -10.94
C ARG A 150 -17.91 8.04 -10.62
N ASN A 151 -18.15 9.18 -11.27
CA ASN A 151 -17.40 10.41 -11.04
C ASN A 151 -17.88 11.14 -9.77
N LEU A 152 -17.52 10.66 -8.64
CA LEU A 152 -17.80 11.27 -7.34
C LEU A 152 -16.63 12.13 -6.89
N LYS A 153 -16.91 13.28 -6.32
CA LYS A 153 -15.88 14.28 -5.98
C LYS A 153 -14.88 13.79 -4.92
N ILE A 154 -15.39 13.07 -3.92
CA ILE A 154 -14.60 12.54 -2.79
C ILE A 154 -14.96 11.08 -2.48
N TYR A 155 -16.09 10.60 -2.97
CA TYR A 155 -16.61 9.27 -2.69
C TYR A 155 -16.17 8.26 -3.77
N CYS A 156 -16.16 6.99 -3.37
CA CYS A 156 -16.07 5.84 -4.25
C CYS A 156 -17.44 5.15 -4.31
N SER A 157 -17.84 4.70 -5.48
CA SER A 157 -19.00 3.84 -5.64
C SER A 157 -18.61 2.55 -6.34
N LEU A 158 -18.95 1.44 -5.73
CA LEU A 158 -18.70 0.09 -6.20
C LEU A 158 -20.01 -0.56 -6.63
N SER A 159 -20.13 -0.98 -7.89
CA SER A 159 -21.33 -1.67 -8.35
C SER A 159 -21.48 -3.04 -7.69
N GLU A 160 -22.71 -3.55 -7.68
CA GLU A 160 -22.98 -4.93 -7.27
C GLU A 160 -22.18 -5.95 -8.10
N GLU A 161 -21.94 -5.65 -9.38
CA GLU A 161 -21.10 -6.48 -10.25
C GLU A 161 -19.65 -6.54 -9.76
N GLN A 162 -19.05 -5.39 -9.41
CA GLN A 162 -17.69 -5.35 -8.86
C GLN A 162 -17.60 -6.07 -7.52
N LEU A 163 -18.58 -5.87 -6.62
CA LEU A 163 -18.63 -6.55 -5.32
C LEU A 163 -18.77 -8.07 -5.47
N ASN A 164 -19.61 -8.54 -6.39
CA ASN A 164 -19.75 -9.96 -6.70
C ASN A 164 -18.48 -10.54 -7.34
N TRP A 165 -17.82 -9.77 -8.21
CA TRP A 165 -16.51 -10.15 -8.77
C TRP A 165 -15.45 -10.27 -7.68
N LEU A 166 -15.35 -9.29 -6.77
CA LEU A 166 -14.44 -9.34 -5.62
C LEU A 166 -14.67 -10.60 -4.79
N LYS A 167 -15.94 -10.86 -4.44
CA LYS A 167 -16.31 -12.07 -3.68
C LYS A 167 -15.83 -13.34 -4.37
N SER A 168 -16.03 -13.45 -5.69
CA SER A 168 -15.58 -14.63 -6.45
C SER A 168 -14.05 -14.79 -6.41
N ARG A 169 -13.29 -13.69 -6.50
CA ARG A 169 -11.82 -13.74 -6.40
C ARG A 169 -11.35 -14.18 -5.02
N LEU A 170 -12.00 -13.68 -3.96
CA LEU A 170 -11.70 -14.08 -2.59
C LEU A 170 -12.01 -15.55 -2.33
N GLU A 171 -13.18 -16.04 -2.80
CA GLU A 171 -13.58 -17.44 -2.68
C GLU A 171 -12.61 -18.41 -3.38
N GLU A 172 -12.14 -18.04 -4.59
CA GLU A 172 -11.16 -18.82 -5.36
C GLU A 172 -9.84 -19.02 -4.61
N GLU A 173 -9.38 -18.01 -3.86
CA GLU A 173 -8.09 -18.05 -3.18
C GLU A 173 -8.19 -18.38 -1.69
N ALA A 174 -9.37 -18.35 -1.09
CA ALA A 174 -9.57 -18.55 0.35
C ALA A 174 -8.93 -19.84 0.90
N ALA A 175 -9.01 -20.93 0.14
CA ALA A 175 -8.46 -22.22 0.55
C ALA A 175 -6.92 -22.31 0.48
N SER A 176 -6.25 -21.37 -0.16
CA SER A 176 -4.78 -21.37 -0.28
C SER A 176 -4.09 -21.10 1.06
N GLY A 177 -4.75 -20.35 1.95
CA GLY A 177 -4.18 -19.85 3.19
C GLY A 177 -3.11 -18.78 2.99
N ARG A 178 -2.85 -18.35 1.73
CA ARG A 178 -1.89 -17.29 1.39
C ARG A 178 -2.51 -15.90 1.60
N PRO A 179 -1.70 -14.87 1.85
CA PRO A 179 -2.22 -13.51 1.92
C PRO A 179 -2.78 -13.07 0.57
N ILE A 180 -3.88 -12.31 0.63
CA ILE A 180 -4.53 -11.65 -0.52
C ILE A 180 -4.38 -10.15 -0.31
N PHE A 181 -3.87 -9.45 -1.30
CA PHE A 181 -3.66 -8.00 -1.23
C PHE A 181 -4.74 -7.27 -2.00
N ILE A 182 -5.45 -6.36 -1.33
CA ILE A 182 -6.55 -5.59 -1.91
C ILE A 182 -6.17 -4.11 -1.85
N PHE A 183 -6.43 -3.37 -2.93
CA PHE A 183 -6.12 -1.96 -3.07
C PHE A 183 -7.39 -1.22 -3.46
N LEU A 184 -7.77 -0.23 -2.66
CA LEU A 184 -8.89 0.67 -2.90
C LEU A 184 -8.51 2.05 -2.38
N HIS A 185 -8.71 3.09 -3.17
CA HIS A 185 -8.27 4.42 -2.78
C HIS A 185 -8.91 4.90 -1.48
N GLN A 186 -10.24 4.89 -1.40
CA GLN A 186 -10.96 5.34 -0.21
C GLN A 186 -11.02 4.26 0.88
N PRO A 187 -10.79 4.63 2.16
CA PRO A 187 -10.93 3.69 3.27
C PRO A 187 -12.38 3.43 3.64
N LEU A 188 -12.60 2.31 4.34
CA LEU A 188 -13.85 2.03 5.03
C LEU A 188 -14.01 2.92 6.26
N LYS A 189 -15.24 3.33 6.56
CA LYS A 189 -15.57 4.18 7.71
C LYS A 189 -15.11 3.53 9.03
N ASN A 190 -14.57 4.32 9.95
CA ASN A 190 -14.13 3.88 11.28
C ASN A 190 -13.12 2.71 11.25
N THR A 191 -12.11 2.80 10.39
CA THR A 191 -11.03 1.81 10.29
C THR A 191 -9.65 2.44 10.50
N VAL A 192 -9.15 3.17 9.53
CA VAL A 192 -7.82 3.80 9.56
C VAL A 192 -7.92 5.31 9.80
N ALA A 193 -6.81 5.96 10.11
CA ALA A 193 -6.73 7.40 10.33
C ALA A 193 -7.36 8.17 9.16
N GLY A 194 -8.12 9.22 9.47
CA GLY A 194 -8.91 10.00 8.52
C GLY A 194 -10.30 9.41 8.22
N SER A 195 -10.56 8.13 8.50
CA SER A 195 -11.84 7.48 8.20
C SER A 195 -12.85 7.51 9.35
N TYR A 196 -12.47 8.01 10.51
CA TYR A 196 -13.37 8.11 11.66
C TYR A 196 -14.46 9.14 11.43
N GLU A 197 -15.62 8.94 12.08
CA GLU A 197 -16.80 9.78 11.85
C GLU A 197 -16.54 11.27 12.12
N GLU A 198 -15.73 11.58 13.11
CA GLU A 198 -15.30 12.94 13.44
C GLU A 198 -14.31 13.53 12.44
N GLN A 199 -13.56 12.70 11.70
CA GLN A 199 -12.56 13.13 10.70
C GLN A 199 -13.17 13.31 9.31
N GLN A 200 -14.19 12.54 8.95
CA GLN A 200 -15.03 12.67 7.74
C GLN A 200 -14.31 12.54 6.38
N TRP A 201 -13.18 11.82 6.33
CA TRP A 201 -12.40 11.56 5.09
C TRP A 201 -12.70 10.19 4.46
N HIS A 202 -13.56 9.40 5.08
CA HIS A 202 -14.04 8.14 4.47
C HIS A 202 -14.85 8.43 3.20
N GLY A 203 -14.91 7.46 2.29
CA GLY A 203 -15.52 7.75 1.01
C GLY A 203 -16.05 6.56 0.21
N VAL A 204 -16.36 5.42 0.83
CA VAL A 204 -17.02 4.30 0.16
C VAL A 204 -18.52 4.39 0.39
N GLU A 205 -19.33 4.56 -0.68
CA GLU A 205 -20.79 4.63 -0.57
C GLU A 205 -21.40 3.29 -0.14
N GLU A 206 -20.88 2.18 -0.67
CA GLU A 206 -21.29 0.80 -0.37
C GLU A 206 -20.43 0.19 0.76
N ASP A 207 -20.16 0.95 1.85
CA ASP A 207 -19.29 0.53 2.96
C ASP A 207 -19.79 -0.76 3.63
N ASP A 208 -21.09 -0.86 3.92
CA ASP A 208 -21.67 -2.03 4.58
C ASP A 208 -21.64 -3.27 3.68
N GLU A 209 -21.90 -3.12 2.39
CA GLU A 209 -21.85 -4.19 1.39
C GLU A 209 -20.41 -4.68 1.19
N LEU A 210 -19.44 -3.77 1.10
CA LEU A 210 -18.03 -4.13 0.98
C LEU A 210 -17.55 -4.86 2.24
N ARG A 211 -17.93 -4.41 3.44
CA ARG A 211 -17.66 -5.13 4.70
C ARG A 211 -18.22 -6.54 4.67
N ALA A 212 -19.46 -6.71 4.22
CA ALA A 212 -20.08 -8.02 4.13
C ALA A 212 -19.36 -8.98 3.17
N VAL A 213 -18.78 -8.45 2.09
CA VAL A 213 -17.94 -9.24 1.16
C VAL A 213 -16.59 -9.59 1.79
N LEU A 214 -16.00 -8.70 2.57
CA LEU A 214 -14.67 -8.88 3.18
C LEU A 214 -14.72 -9.73 4.46
N GLU A 215 -15.88 -9.84 5.11
CA GLU A 215 -16.02 -10.55 6.39
C GLU A 215 -15.58 -12.02 6.28
N GLY A 216 -14.70 -12.44 7.18
CA GLY A 216 -14.19 -13.80 7.25
C GLY A 216 -12.93 -14.08 6.44
N TYR A 217 -12.50 -13.17 5.56
CA TYR A 217 -11.25 -13.32 4.79
C TYR A 217 -10.06 -12.70 5.55
N LEU A 218 -9.72 -13.28 6.71
CA LEU A 218 -8.70 -12.76 7.62
C LEU A 218 -7.27 -12.79 7.05
N GLN A 219 -7.03 -13.57 5.99
CA GLN A 219 -5.75 -13.55 5.26
C GLN A 219 -5.66 -12.40 4.25
N ALA A 220 -6.73 -11.66 4.00
CA ALA A 220 -6.68 -10.49 3.14
C ALA A 220 -6.11 -9.27 3.89
N ILE A 221 -5.49 -8.36 3.17
CA ILE A 221 -5.01 -7.06 3.66
C ILE A 221 -5.49 -6.00 2.68
N LEU A 222 -6.21 -5.00 3.19
CA LEU A 222 -6.70 -3.86 2.40
C LEU A 222 -5.76 -2.66 2.58
N PHE A 223 -5.19 -2.17 1.49
CA PHE A 223 -4.42 -0.93 1.43
C PHE A 223 -5.28 0.20 0.87
N THR A 224 -5.23 1.36 1.54
CA THR A 224 -5.98 2.55 1.14
C THR A 224 -5.08 3.78 1.10
N GLY A 225 -5.55 4.86 0.51
CA GLY A 225 -4.96 6.20 0.49
C GLY A 225 -5.96 7.25 0.95
N HIS A 226 -6.12 8.32 0.15
CA HIS A 226 -7.17 9.33 0.24
C HIS A 226 -7.09 10.27 1.44
N THR A 227 -6.79 9.76 2.64
CA THR A 227 -6.88 10.57 3.86
C THR A 227 -5.64 11.41 4.13
N HIS A 228 -4.49 11.02 3.55
CA HIS A 228 -3.19 11.67 3.72
C HIS A 228 -2.68 11.76 5.17
N TRP A 229 -3.35 11.12 6.15
CA TRP A 229 -2.89 11.13 7.54
C TRP A 229 -1.50 10.54 7.66
N GLU A 230 -0.57 11.31 8.27
CA GLU A 230 0.84 10.91 8.42
C GLU A 230 1.01 9.57 9.16
N LEU A 231 2.08 8.84 8.86
CA LEU A 231 2.36 7.52 9.45
C LEU A 231 2.61 7.58 10.96
N GLU A 232 2.98 8.72 11.48
CA GLU A 232 3.15 8.99 12.90
C GLU A 232 1.82 9.14 13.65
N ALA A 233 0.73 9.42 12.94
CA ALA A 233 -0.60 9.47 13.52
C ALA A 233 -1.00 8.10 14.08
N GLY A 234 -1.73 8.11 15.18
CA GLY A 234 -2.37 6.89 15.66
C GLY A 234 -3.34 6.33 14.61
N HIS A 235 -3.54 5.02 14.60
CA HIS A 235 -4.58 4.39 13.78
C HIS A 235 -4.37 4.38 12.25
N THR A 236 -3.16 4.50 11.74
CA THR A 236 -2.89 4.22 10.32
C THR A 236 -3.01 2.73 9.98
N PHE A 237 -3.16 1.88 10.99
CA PHE A 237 -3.39 0.45 10.91
C PHE A 237 -4.63 0.03 11.70
N PHE A 238 -5.47 -0.79 11.08
CA PHE A 238 -6.63 -1.46 11.69
C PHE A 238 -6.45 -2.98 11.60
N ASP A 239 -6.55 -3.69 12.71
CA ASP A 239 -6.27 -5.12 12.82
C ASP A 239 -7.41 -6.05 12.34
N GLY A 240 -8.52 -5.47 11.87
CA GLY A 240 -9.70 -6.21 11.43
C GLY A 240 -10.65 -6.65 12.53
N GLY A 241 -10.29 -6.49 13.82
CA GLY A 241 -11.13 -6.88 14.96
C GLY A 241 -11.51 -8.37 14.97
N GLY A 242 -10.74 -9.23 14.30
CA GLY A 242 -11.01 -10.67 14.19
C GLY A 242 -12.19 -11.05 13.27
N LYS A 243 -12.71 -10.11 12.48
CA LYS A 243 -13.83 -10.31 11.54
C LYS A 243 -13.51 -9.86 10.13
N LEU A 244 -12.85 -8.73 9.99
CA LEU A 244 -12.47 -8.11 8.72
C LEU A 244 -10.99 -8.35 8.45
N PRO A 245 -10.53 -8.12 7.21
CA PRO A 245 -9.11 -8.02 6.90
C PRO A 245 -8.42 -6.95 7.74
N ALA A 246 -7.12 -7.09 7.93
CA ALA A 246 -6.28 -5.97 8.33
C ALA A 246 -6.33 -4.88 7.25
N MET A 247 -6.30 -3.61 7.67
CA MET A 247 -6.33 -2.46 6.76
C MET A 247 -5.18 -1.51 7.09
N VAL A 248 -4.51 -1.01 6.06
CA VAL A 248 -3.36 -0.12 6.20
C VAL A 248 -3.57 1.09 5.30
N ASN A 249 -3.50 2.29 5.86
CA ASN A 249 -3.47 3.51 5.07
C ASN A 249 -2.04 3.75 4.57
N ALA A 250 -1.86 3.93 3.27
CA ALA A 250 -0.56 4.19 2.65
C ALA A 250 -0.18 5.69 2.63
N VAL A 251 -1.00 6.49 3.25
CA VAL A 251 -0.80 7.92 3.52
C VAL A 251 -0.84 8.79 2.26
N SER A 252 0.26 9.44 1.88
CA SER A 252 0.38 10.24 0.67
C SER A 252 1.84 10.50 0.31
N THR A 253 2.09 10.49 -0.97
CA THR A 253 3.41 10.87 -1.51
C THR A 253 3.52 12.38 -1.75
N ALA A 254 2.40 13.11 -1.89
CA ALA A 254 2.40 14.52 -2.23
C ALA A 254 2.51 15.46 -1.01
N TYR A 255 1.65 15.27 -0.03
CA TYR A 255 1.58 16.07 1.21
C TYR A 255 0.80 15.30 2.29
N LEU A 256 0.88 15.73 3.53
CA LEU A 256 0.36 15.00 4.70
C LEU A 256 -0.68 15.82 5.46
N TRP A 257 -1.48 15.12 6.27
CA TRP A 257 -2.28 15.69 7.34
C TRP A 257 -1.84 15.11 8.68
N THR A 258 -1.72 15.97 9.70
CA THR A 258 -1.40 15.53 11.07
C THR A 258 -2.64 14.99 11.77
N ASP A 259 -2.44 14.37 12.94
CA ASP A 259 -3.54 13.86 13.76
C ASP A 259 -4.48 14.98 14.30
N GLU A 260 -4.00 16.23 14.28
CA GLU A 260 -4.80 17.42 14.61
C GLU A 260 -5.50 18.04 13.37
N ASP A 261 -5.59 17.31 12.26
CA ASP A 261 -6.21 17.77 11.00
C ASP A 261 -5.54 19.05 10.45
N GLN A 262 -4.19 19.07 10.47
CA GLN A 262 -3.41 20.18 9.94
C GLN A 262 -2.57 19.73 8.74
N HIS A 263 -2.58 20.55 7.69
CA HIS A 263 -1.72 20.32 6.52
C HIS A 263 -0.23 20.37 6.91
N LYS A 264 0.53 19.42 6.38
CA LYS A 264 1.98 19.29 6.57
C LYS A 264 2.64 18.93 5.24
N ASP A 265 3.72 19.64 4.90
CA ASP A 265 4.60 19.19 3.81
C ASP A 265 5.26 17.87 4.19
N GLY A 266 5.42 16.97 3.24
CA GLY A 266 6.03 15.66 3.46
C GLY A 266 5.67 14.67 2.36
N SER A 267 6.31 13.51 2.42
CA SER A 267 6.13 12.44 1.43
C SER A 267 6.36 11.09 2.11
N GLN A 268 5.34 10.25 2.15
CA GLN A 268 5.39 8.96 2.84
C GLN A 268 4.81 7.83 1.99
N GLY A 269 5.15 6.59 2.35
CA GLY A 269 4.64 5.39 1.71
C GLY A 269 5.09 4.12 2.44
N LEU A 270 4.76 2.95 1.89
CA LEU A 270 4.94 1.68 2.57
C LEU A 270 5.86 0.73 1.80
N PHE A 271 6.63 -0.04 2.54
CA PHE A 271 7.38 -1.21 2.07
C PHE A 271 6.77 -2.45 2.72
N VAL A 272 6.45 -3.43 1.90
CA VAL A 272 5.77 -4.65 2.32
C VAL A 272 6.64 -5.85 2.03
N ASP A 273 6.96 -6.61 3.07
CA ASP A 273 7.72 -7.85 2.99
C ASP A 273 6.81 -9.04 3.32
N VAL A 274 6.71 -10.00 2.42
CA VAL A 274 5.86 -11.19 2.57
C VAL A 274 6.72 -12.36 3.00
N TYR A 275 6.45 -12.91 4.18
CA TYR A 275 7.08 -14.10 4.73
C TYR A 275 6.15 -15.30 4.62
N GLN A 276 6.58 -16.45 5.11
CA GLN A 276 5.77 -17.68 5.00
C GLN A 276 4.56 -17.72 5.94
N ASP A 277 4.58 -16.96 7.01
CA ASP A 277 3.59 -16.96 8.09
C ASP A 277 3.04 -15.57 8.43
N ARG A 278 3.59 -14.52 7.86
CA ARG A 278 3.22 -13.12 8.13
C ARG A 278 3.56 -12.19 6.97
N VAL A 279 2.92 -11.06 6.97
CA VAL A 279 3.28 -9.90 6.16
C VAL A 279 3.78 -8.80 7.09
N VAL A 280 4.92 -8.21 6.77
CA VAL A 280 5.49 -7.07 7.50
C VAL A 280 5.34 -5.82 6.66
N VAL A 281 4.67 -4.81 7.20
CA VAL A 281 4.50 -3.49 6.56
C VAL A 281 5.32 -2.47 7.33
N ARG A 282 6.17 -1.73 6.62
CA ARG A 282 7.03 -0.69 7.20
C ARG A 282 6.81 0.64 6.50
N GLY A 283 6.56 1.67 7.31
CA GLY A 283 6.42 3.05 6.83
C GLY A 283 7.76 3.69 6.49
N ARG A 284 7.80 4.43 5.40
CA ARG A 284 8.95 5.23 4.97
C ARG A 284 8.56 6.69 4.81
N ASP A 285 9.26 7.57 5.47
CA ASP A 285 9.26 9.00 5.18
C ASP A 285 10.31 9.25 4.07
N PHE A 286 9.84 9.60 2.88
CA PHE A 286 10.69 9.84 1.72
C PHE A 286 11.35 11.23 1.77
N ASP A 287 10.67 12.21 2.39
CA ASP A 287 11.21 13.56 2.52
C ASP A 287 12.41 13.58 3.47
N GLN A 288 12.27 12.96 4.64
CA GLN A 288 13.34 12.87 5.64
C GLN A 288 14.30 11.69 5.40
N ALA A 289 14.00 10.80 4.48
CA ALA A 289 14.75 9.59 4.18
C ALA A 289 14.97 8.69 5.43
N VAL A 290 13.92 8.51 6.25
CA VAL A 290 13.95 7.66 7.45
C VAL A 290 12.81 6.63 7.46
N TRP A 291 12.99 5.54 8.21
CA TRP A 291 11.89 4.63 8.55
C TRP A 291 11.06 5.22 9.69
N VAL A 292 9.74 5.13 9.57
CA VAL A 292 8.81 5.57 10.62
C VAL A 292 8.58 4.39 11.56
N GLU A 293 9.19 4.44 12.75
CA GLU A 293 9.20 3.31 13.69
C GLU A 293 7.78 2.93 14.17
N SER A 294 6.90 3.93 14.35
CA SER A 294 5.49 3.70 14.72
C SER A 294 4.68 2.98 13.64
N ALA A 295 5.12 3.04 12.38
CA ALA A 295 4.49 2.38 11.25
C ALA A 295 5.22 1.06 10.88
N HIS A 296 5.30 0.16 11.84
CA HIS A 296 5.84 -1.19 11.67
C HIS A 296 4.77 -2.18 12.13
N TYR A 297 4.15 -2.86 11.18
CA TYR A 297 3.04 -3.78 11.44
C TYR A 297 3.39 -5.18 10.99
N GLU A 298 3.21 -6.16 11.88
CA GLU A 298 3.29 -7.58 11.57
C GLU A 298 1.86 -8.16 11.51
N ILE A 299 1.47 -8.65 10.37
CA ILE A 299 0.13 -9.20 10.09
C ILE A 299 0.28 -10.70 9.87
N PRO A 300 -0.03 -11.53 10.87
CA PRO A 300 0.02 -12.97 10.72
C PRO A 300 -1.09 -13.46 9.81
N TYR A 301 -0.82 -14.47 9.01
CA TYR A 301 -1.82 -15.21 8.25
C TYR A 301 -1.61 -16.72 8.46
N PRO A 302 -2.67 -17.54 8.32
CA PRO A 302 -2.53 -18.97 8.50
C PRO A 302 -1.63 -19.54 7.39
N GLY A 303 -0.35 -19.74 7.73
CA GLY A 303 0.58 -20.49 6.88
C GLY A 303 0.09 -21.93 6.68
N ARG A 304 0.55 -22.58 5.62
CA ARG A 304 0.27 -24.00 5.37
C ARG A 304 1.04 -24.87 6.34
#